data_75a7c35f49a551ae84f74986672cdb58
#
_entry.id   75a7c35f49a551ae84f74986672cdb58
#
_cell.length_a   1.000
_cell.length_b   1.000
_cell.length_c   1.000
_cell.angle_alpha   90.00
_cell.angle_beta   90.00
_cell.angle_gamma   90.00
#
_symmetry.space_group_name_H-M   'P 1'
#
loop_
_entity.id
_entity.type
_entity.pdbx_description
1 polymer ?
#
loop_
_entity_poly.entity_id
_entity_poly.type
_entity_poly.pdbx_seq_one_letter_code
_entity_poly.pdbx_strand_id
1 'polypeptide(L)'
;MAWAEINGIRMFYESHGEGEAIVFAHGAGGNHLSWWQQVPFFREKYRCITFDHRGFGQTVEPEGGPGANAFSTDLAALLDHLGIERTFLVAQSMGGGTCMGFTAAWPERVRGLVMADTMLAMEEDGLASRMKALRDKQTQPFTLQGRAYAPILKEKRPDMAFLYDSVMALNPPRTQPTGDRDPRFVATTEKLAKWTVPTLFIAGDLDVIFPPDILEYASTLIPGAQFAKVPDCGHSVYFEDAEAFNRIVNEFIAGCA
;
A
#
# COMPACT_ATOMS: atom_id res chain seq x y z
N MET A 1 4.65 10.63 -17.21
CA MET A 1 3.23 10.21 -17.35
C MET A 1 3.12 9.31 -18.56
N ALA A 2 2.61 8.10 -18.39
CA ALA A 2 2.47 7.13 -19.46
C ALA A 2 1.29 6.16 -19.20
N TRP A 3 1.03 5.29 -20.18
CA TRP A 3 -0.04 4.32 -20.15
C TRP A 3 0.52 2.94 -20.51
N ALA A 4 0.08 1.90 -19.79
CA ALA A 4 0.35 0.51 -20.10
C ALA A 4 -0.95 -0.21 -20.49
N GLU A 5 -0.97 -0.84 -21.65
CA GLU A 5 -2.08 -1.73 -22.06
C GLU A 5 -1.82 -3.12 -21.46
N ILE A 6 -2.47 -3.42 -20.35
CA ILE A 6 -2.24 -4.64 -19.56
C ILE A 6 -3.56 -5.23 -19.06
N ASN A 7 -3.69 -6.54 -19.03
CA ASN A 7 -4.82 -7.27 -18.43
C ASN A 7 -6.22 -6.71 -18.81
N GLY A 8 -6.38 -6.23 -20.05
CA GLY A 8 -7.64 -5.69 -20.54
C GLY A 8 -7.99 -4.29 -20.05
N ILE A 9 -7.05 -3.60 -19.43
CA ILE A 9 -7.18 -2.19 -19.03
C ILE A 9 -6.04 -1.35 -19.60
N ARG A 10 -6.29 -0.05 -19.61
CA ARG A 10 -5.28 0.97 -19.88
C ARG A 10 -4.88 1.60 -18.55
N MET A 11 -3.75 1.13 -17.98
CA MET A 11 -3.27 1.57 -16.68
C MET A 11 -2.42 2.82 -16.79
N PHE A 12 -2.75 3.84 -16.00
CA PHE A 12 -1.95 5.04 -15.86
C PHE A 12 -0.81 4.82 -14.88
N TYR A 13 0.39 5.27 -15.25
CA TYR A 13 1.55 5.26 -14.38
C TYR A 13 2.50 6.43 -14.64
N GLU A 14 3.36 6.71 -13.67
CA GLU A 14 4.48 7.63 -13.80
C GLU A 14 5.79 6.91 -13.46
N SER A 15 6.89 7.32 -14.11
CA SER A 15 8.24 6.84 -13.84
C SER A 15 9.17 8.05 -13.72
N HIS A 16 9.85 8.17 -12.58
CA HIS A 16 10.72 9.29 -12.26
C HIS A 16 12.05 8.80 -11.70
N GLY A 17 13.17 9.40 -12.14
CA GLY A 17 14.50 8.98 -11.74
C GLY A 17 14.98 7.74 -12.48
N GLU A 18 16.15 7.25 -12.09
CA GLU A 18 16.86 6.11 -12.70
C GLU A 18 17.42 5.19 -11.60
N GLY A 19 17.91 4.02 -11.97
CA GLY A 19 18.49 3.06 -11.04
C GLY A 19 17.53 1.94 -10.65
N GLU A 20 17.70 1.40 -9.43
CA GLU A 20 16.84 0.35 -8.90
C GLU A 20 15.41 0.85 -8.73
N ALA A 21 14.42 -0.01 -9.03
CA ALA A 21 13.03 0.39 -9.00
C ALA A 21 12.45 0.37 -7.58
N ILE A 22 11.68 1.43 -7.26
CA ILE A 22 10.74 1.46 -6.13
C ILE A 22 9.34 1.66 -6.71
N VAL A 23 8.41 0.78 -6.41
CA VAL A 23 7.00 0.91 -6.78
C VAL A 23 6.19 1.34 -5.58
N PHE A 24 5.41 2.39 -5.73
CA PHE A 24 4.53 2.95 -4.73
C PHE A 24 3.07 2.59 -5.03
N ALA A 25 2.45 1.76 -4.20
CA ALA A 25 1.08 1.29 -4.34
C ALA A 25 0.15 2.03 -3.36
N HIS A 26 -0.74 2.85 -3.90
CA HIS A 26 -1.62 3.72 -3.12
C HIS A 26 -2.75 2.96 -2.39
N GLY A 27 -3.26 3.57 -1.33
CA GLY A 27 -4.43 3.13 -0.60
C GLY A 27 -5.75 3.50 -1.28
N ALA A 28 -6.84 3.07 -0.66
CA ALA A 28 -8.19 3.24 -1.20
C ALA A 28 -8.68 4.71 -1.25
N GLY A 29 -8.03 5.62 -0.55
CA GLY A 29 -8.28 7.07 -0.64
C GLY A 29 -7.36 7.78 -1.63
N GLY A 30 -6.39 7.07 -2.23
CA GLY A 30 -5.35 7.67 -3.05
C GLY A 30 -5.42 7.30 -4.53
N ASN A 31 -4.44 7.80 -5.27
CA ASN A 31 -4.09 7.51 -6.64
C ASN A 31 -2.58 7.81 -6.82
N HIS A 32 -2.04 7.85 -8.05
CA HIS A 32 -0.64 8.16 -8.29
C HIS A 32 -0.14 9.45 -7.60
N LEU A 33 -1.01 10.47 -7.45
CA LEU A 33 -0.66 11.73 -6.79
C LEU A 33 -0.41 11.61 -5.28
N SER A 34 -0.84 10.52 -4.66
CA SER A 34 -0.63 10.29 -3.21
C SER A 34 0.85 10.36 -2.82
N TRP A 35 1.74 10.01 -3.74
CA TRP A 35 3.18 9.87 -3.50
C TRP A 35 4.00 11.12 -3.85
N TRP A 36 3.35 12.29 -3.91
CA TRP A 36 3.96 13.56 -4.31
C TRP A 36 5.12 14.02 -3.38
N GLN A 37 5.15 13.55 -2.14
CA GLN A 37 6.23 13.84 -1.18
C GLN A 37 7.35 12.77 -1.25
N GLN A 38 7.04 11.53 -1.64
CA GLN A 38 7.98 10.42 -1.74
C GLN A 38 8.78 10.48 -3.02
N VAL A 39 8.12 10.69 -4.15
CA VAL A 39 8.77 10.70 -5.47
C VAL A 39 9.92 11.71 -5.54
N PRO A 40 9.79 12.99 -5.14
CA PRO A 40 10.91 13.93 -5.15
C PRO A 40 12.09 13.51 -4.29
N PHE A 41 11.85 12.84 -3.17
CA PHE A 41 12.89 12.37 -2.25
C PHE A 41 13.65 11.16 -2.81
N PHE A 42 12.92 10.15 -3.32
CA PHE A 42 13.54 8.89 -3.74
C PHE A 42 14.10 8.94 -5.16
N ARG A 43 13.55 9.76 -6.07
CA ARG A 43 13.97 9.83 -7.48
C ARG A 43 15.42 10.23 -7.71
N GLU A 44 16.08 10.79 -6.73
CA GLU A 44 17.50 11.16 -6.80
C GLU A 44 18.43 9.92 -6.83
N LYS A 45 17.92 8.76 -6.36
CA LYS A 45 18.71 7.51 -6.26
C LYS A 45 18.02 6.29 -6.88
N TYR A 46 16.70 6.37 -7.09
CA TYR A 46 15.88 5.25 -7.50
C TYR A 46 14.97 5.62 -8.67
N ARG A 47 14.59 4.61 -9.44
CA ARG A 47 13.51 4.73 -10.41
C ARG A 47 12.18 4.56 -9.68
N CYS A 48 11.50 5.65 -9.36
CA CYS A 48 10.21 5.68 -8.68
C CYS A 48 9.07 5.44 -9.67
N ILE A 49 8.27 4.42 -9.42
CA ILE A 49 7.05 4.11 -10.19
C ILE A 49 5.84 4.35 -9.31
N THR A 50 4.93 5.22 -9.75
CA THR A 50 3.59 5.36 -9.18
C THR A 50 2.56 4.96 -10.24
N PHE A 51 1.43 4.43 -9.83
CA PHE A 51 0.38 3.99 -10.76
C PHE A 51 -1.00 4.15 -10.12
N ASP A 52 -2.02 4.19 -10.95
CA ASP A 52 -3.40 4.13 -10.50
C ASP A 52 -3.89 2.67 -10.59
N HIS A 53 -4.30 2.09 -9.47
CA HIS A 53 -5.01 0.81 -9.51
C HIS A 53 -6.23 0.91 -10.42
N ARG A 54 -6.65 -0.21 -11.03
CA ARG A 54 -7.92 -0.27 -11.78
C ARG A 54 -9.08 0.26 -10.94
N GLY A 55 -9.91 1.12 -11.51
CA GLY A 55 -11.00 1.79 -10.81
C GLY A 55 -10.56 2.96 -9.91
N PHE A 56 -9.32 3.45 -10.07
CA PHE A 56 -8.81 4.61 -9.34
C PHE A 56 -8.14 5.61 -10.29
N GLY A 57 -8.14 6.88 -9.89
CA GLY A 57 -7.51 7.97 -10.62
C GLY A 57 -7.90 7.98 -12.10
N GLN A 58 -6.92 7.80 -12.98
CA GLN A 58 -7.10 7.78 -14.42
C GLN A 58 -7.30 6.36 -15.01
N THR A 59 -7.11 5.30 -14.22
CA THR A 59 -7.27 3.91 -14.67
C THR A 59 -8.71 3.45 -14.51
N VAL A 60 -9.41 3.27 -15.63
CA VAL A 60 -10.80 2.85 -15.65
C VAL A 60 -10.92 1.34 -15.44
N GLU A 61 -11.83 0.93 -14.55
CA GLU A 61 -12.28 -0.46 -14.44
C GLU A 61 -13.40 -0.72 -15.44
N PRO A 62 -13.29 -1.72 -16.33
CA PRO A 62 -14.42 -2.14 -17.17
C PRO A 62 -15.61 -2.63 -16.33
N GLU A 63 -16.82 -2.44 -16.84
CA GLU A 63 -18.02 -2.97 -16.19
C GLU A 63 -17.92 -4.50 -16.01
N GLY A 64 -18.23 -4.98 -14.79
CA GLY A 64 -18.11 -6.39 -14.44
C GLY A 64 -16.67 -6.88 -14.30
N GLY A 65 -15.70 -5.99 -14.27
CA GLY A 65 -14.29 -6.33 -14.10
C GLY A 65 -13.95 -6.90 -12.73
N PRO A 66 -12.76 -7.52 -12.58
CA PRO A 66 -12.35 -8.25 -11.37
C PRO A 66 -12.04 -7.34 -10.18
N GLY A 67 -11.93 -6.03 -10.38
CA GLY A 67 -11.62 -5.08 -9.31
C GLY A 67 -10.33 -5.44 -8.56
N ALA A 68 -10.37 -5.36 -7.23
CA ALA A 68 -9.23 -5.64 -6.37
C ALA A 68 -8.65 -7.07 -6.49
N ASN A 69 -9.39 -8.02 -7.04
CA ASN A 69 -8.90 -9.39 -7.26
C ASN A 69 -7.78 -9.46 -8.32
N ALA A 70 -7.70 -8.45 -9.21
CA ALA A 70 -6.64 -8.38 -10.23
C ALA A 70 -5.44 -7.50 -9.85
N PHE A 71 -5.44 -6.79 -8.74
CA PHE A 71 -4.40 -5.80 -8.43
C PHE A 71 -2.98 -6.38 -8.43
N SER A 72 -2.78 -7.58 -7.88
CA SER A 72 -1.45 -8.22 -7.87
C SER A 72 -1.00 -8.67 -9.26
N THR A 73 -1.93 -9.14 -10.10
CA THR A 73 -1.63 -9.50 -11.50
C THR A 73 -1.41 -8.27 -12.37
N ASP A 74 -2.09 -7.17 -12.08
CA ASP A 74 -1.88 -5.89 -12.78
C ASP A 74 -0.51 -5.30 -12.43
N LEU A 75 -0.09 -5.39 -11.17
CA LEU A 75 1.25 -5.00 -10.76
C LEU A 75 2.32 -5.85 -11.50
N ALA A 76 2.12 -7.16 -11.60
CA ALA A 76 3.02 -8.04 -12.34
C ALA A 76 3.13 -7.61 -13.82
N ALA A 77 1.99 -7.38 -14.47
CA ALA A 77 1.95 -6.97 -15.88
C ALA A 77 2.56 -5.57 -16.09
N LEU A 78 2.40 -4.65 -15.13
CA LEU A 78 3.05 -3.33 -15.19
C LEU A 78 4.57 -3.47 -15.09
N LEU A 79 5.08 -4.29 -14.16
CA LEU A 79 6.52 -4.53 -14.03
C LEU A 79 7.10 -5.17 -15.29
N ASP A 80 6.40 -6.13 -15.91
CA ASP A 80 6.79 -6.76 -17.16
C ASP A 80 6.81 -5.74 -18.32
N HIS A 81 5.79 -4.89 -18.43
CA HIS A 81 5.73 -3.79 -19.40
C HIS A 81 6.91 -2.82 -19.27
N LEU A 82 7.38 -2.58 -18.04
CA LEU A 82 8.48 -1.67 -17.72
C LEU A 82 9.87 -2.33 -17.79
N GLY A 83 9.94 -3.65 -18.03
CA GLY A 83 11.18 -4.43 -18.01
C GLY A 83 11.82 -4.49 -16.63
N ILE A 84 11.02 -4.45 -15.56
CA ILE A 84 11.48 -4.48 -14.17
C ILE A 84 11.41 -5.92 -13.65
N GLU A 85 12.57 -6.57 -13.52
CA GLU A 85 12.65 -7.94 -13.00
C GLU A 85 12.49 -7.99 -11.48
N ARG A 86 13.12 -7.08 -10.74
CA ARG A 86 13.07 -6.99 -9.27
C ARG A 86 12.89 -5.55 -8.82
N THR A 87 12.13 -5.35 -7.74
CA THR A 87 11.80 -4.02 -7.23
C THR A 87 11.64 -3.99 -5.71
N PHE A 88 11.78 -2.82 -5.11
CA PHE A 88 11.22 -2.53 -3.79
C PHE A 88 9.74 -2.17 -3.94
N LEU A 89 8.91 -2.65 -3.03
CA LEU A 89 7.48 -2.36 -2.98
C LEU A 89 7.18 -1.52 -1.73
N VAL A 90 6.57 -0.36 -1.92
CA VAL A 90 6.12 0.52 -0.84
C VAL A 90 4.61 0.67 -0.97
N ALA A 91 3.89 0.11 -0.01
CA ALA A 91 2.44 0.00 -0.07
C ALA A 91 1.77 0.70 1.10
N GLN A 92 0.66 1.37 0.84
CA GLN A 92 -0.20 1.94 1.87
C GLN A 92 -1.60 1.31 1.81
N SER A 93 -2.13 0.90 2.97
CA SER A 93 -3.52 0.41 3.12
C SER A 93 -3.91 -0.62 2.04
N MET A 94 -4.85 -0.30 1.16
CA MET A 94 -5.30 -1.15 0.05
C MET A 94 -4.13 -1.64 -0.82
N GLY A 95 -3.15 -0.78 -1.10
CA GLY A 95 -1.93 -1.15 -1.82
C GLY A 95 -1.13 -2.27 -1.14
N GLY A 96 -1.28 -2.42 0.19
CA GLY A 96 -0.71 -3.55 0.93
C GLY A 96 -1.25 -4.89 0.44
N GLY A 97 -2.54 -4.97 0.16
CA GLY A 97 -3.14 -6.17 -0.44
C GLY A 97 -2.54 -6.53 -1.79
N THR A 98 -2.23 -5.51 -2.60
CA THR A 98 -1.56 -5.65 -3.90
C THR A 98 -0.15 -6.19 -3.74
N CYS A 99 0.66 -5.50 -2.92
CA CYS A 99 2.08 -5.79 -2.79
C CYS A 99 2.37 -7.07 -1.98
N MET A 100 1.63 -7.31 -0.90
CA MET A 100 1.71 -8.56 -0.14
C MET A 100 1.28 -9.75 -1.01
N GLY A 101 0.18 -9.62 -1.74
CA GLY A 101 -0.28 -10.65 -2.67
C GLY A 101 0.73 -10.92 -3.78
N PHE A 102 1.28 -9.88 -4.39
CA PHE A 102 2.35 -10.02 -5.37
C PHE A 102 3.56 -10.75 -4.79
N THR A 103 4.02 -10.34 -3.61
CA THR A 103 5.17 -10.96 -2.94
C THR A 103 4.91 -12.41 -2.55
N ALA A 104 3.69 -12.76 -2.14
CA ALA A 104 3.30 -14.13 -1.83
C ALA A 104 3.35 -15.07 -3.04
N ALA A 105 3.16 -14.53 -4.25
CA ALA A 105 3.17 -15.28 -5.51
C ALA A 105 4.55 -15.28 -6.19
N TRP A 106 5.32 -14.20 -6.08
CA TRP A 106 6.60 -13.99 -6.75
C TRP A 106 7.65 -13.32 -5.83
N PRO A 107 8.04 -13.99 -4.72
CA PRO A 107 8.98 -13.42 -3.75
C PRO A 107 10.35 -13.09 -4.37
N GLU A 108 10.78 -13.83 -5.40
CA GLU A 108 12.03 -13.61 -6.12
C GLU A 108 12.08 -12.28 -6.86
N ARG A 109 10.94 -11.68 -7.14
CA ARG A 109 10.80 -10.37 -7.81
C ARG A 109 10.84 -9.18 -6.83
N VAL A 110 10.92 -9.45 -5.52
CA VAL A 110 10.85 -8.41 -4.49
C VAL A 110 12.17 -8.33 -3.73
N ARG A 111 12.77 -7.14 -3.69
CA ARG A 111 13.99 -6.84 -2.92
C ARG A 111 13.67 -6.53 -1.46
N GLY A 112 12.55 -5.89 -1.22
CA GLY A 112 12.03 -5.53 0.09
C GLY A 112 10.62 -5.00 -0.02
N LEU A 113 9.82 -5.23 1.03
CA LEU A 113 8.41 -4.87 1.11
C LEU A 113 8.16 -3.95 2.29
N VAL A 114 7.55 -2.79 2.03
CA VAL A 114 7.07 -1.85 3.07
C VAL A 114 5.54 -1.90 3.10
N MET A 115 5.00 -2.22 4.28
CA MET A 115 3.57 -2.32 4.58
C MET A 115 3.18 -1.16 5.51
N ALA A 116 2.81 -0.01 4.93
CA ALA A 116 2.40 1.15 5.70
C ALA A 116 0.89 1.14 5.97
N ASP A 117 0.54 1.23 7.24
CA ASP A 117 -0.84 1.29 7.72
C ASP A 117 -1.70 0.14 7.16
N THR A 118 -1.15 -1.10 7.11
CA THR A 118 -1.84 -2.24 6.50
C THR A 118 -1.23 -3.59 6.87
N MET A 119 -2.09 -4.61 6.87
CA MET A 119 -1.73 -6.03 6.91
C MET A 119 -2.56 -6.83 5.90
N LEU A 120 -3.11 -6.15 4.89
CA LEU A 120 -3.99 -6.78 3.91
C LEU A 120 -3.25 -7.86 3.12
N ALA A 121 -3.98 -8.90 2.72
CA ALA A 121 -3.52 -10.15 2.11
C ALA A 121 -2.77 -11.11 3.06
N MET A 122 -2.62 -10.80 4.33
CA MET A 122 -2.20 -11.76 5.36
C MET A 122 -3.42 -12.50 5.90
N GLU A 123 -3.37 -13.83 5.92
CA GLU A 123 -4.42 -14.69 6.51
C GLU A 123 -3.82 -15.55 7.63
N GLU A 124 -4.16 -15.14 8.85
CA GLU A 124 -3.78 -15.79 10.10
C GLU A 124 -4.88 -15.59 11.15
N ASP A 125 -5.16 -16.61 11.96
CA ASP A 125 -6.31 -16.64 12.87
C ASP A 125 -6.25 -15.55 13.96
N GLY A 126 -5.07 -15.23 14.46
CA GLY A 126 -4.87 -14.19 15.46
C GLY A 126 -5.14 -12.79 14.89
N LEU A 127 -4.72 -12.52 13.65
CA LEU A 127 -5.06 -11.28 12.93
C LEU A 127 -6.57 -11.19 12.70
N ALA A 128 -7.19 -12.26 12.21
CA ALA A 128 -8.62 -12.31 11.97
C ALA A 128 -9.42 -12.04 13.25
N SER A 129 -9.01 -12.64 14.38
CA SER A 129 -9.62 -12.44 15.69
C SER A 129 -9.49 -11.01 16.20
N ARG A 130 -8.30 -10.40 16.06
CA ARG A 130 -8.04 -9.00 16.46
C ARG A 130 -8.87 -8.02 15.62
N MET A 131 -8.91 -8.21 14.31
CA MET A 131 -9.71 -7.39 13.41
C MET A 131 -11.20 -7.56 13.65
N LYS A 132 -11.66 -8.78 13.98
CA LYS A 132 -13.06 -9.00 14.41
C LYS A 132 -13.37 -8.23 15.70
N ALA A 133 -12.53 -8.34 16.72
CA ALA A 133 -12.72 -7.62 17.98
C ALA A 133 -12.72 -6.09 17.79
N LEU A 134 -11.91 -5.56 16.86
CA LEU A 134 -11.93 -4.14 16.49
C LEU A 134 -13.29 -3.76 15.86
N ARG A 135 -13.77 -4.54 14.88
CA ARG A 135 -15.07 -4.29 14.22
C ARG A 135 -16.25 -4.38 15.19
N ASP A 136 -16.24 -5.34 16.10
CA ASP A 136 -17.33 -5.53 17.08
C ASP A 136 -17.46 -4.33 18.04
N LYS A 137 -16.40 -3.54 18.23
CA LYS A 137 -16.41 -2.30 19.03
C LYS A 137 -16.88 -1.07 18.24
N GLN A 138 -16.97 -1.15 16.92
CA GLN A 138 -17.37 -0.02 16.09
C GLN A 138 -18.90 0.13 16.11
N THR A 139 -19.38 1.30 16.53
CA THR A 139 -20.82 1.63 16.62
C THR A 139 -21.36 2.31 15.36
N GLN A 140 -20.49 2.72 14.46
CA GLN A 140 -20.84 3.42 13.22
C GLN A 140 -20.34 2.63 11.99
N PRO A 141 -21.04 2.69 10.85
CA PRO A 141 -20.57 2.09 9.61
C PRO A 141 -19.16 2.54 9.29
N PHE A 142 -18.34 1.61 8.79
CA PHE A 142 -16.98 1.95 8.34
C PHE A 142 -17.05 2.85 7.11
N THR A 143 -16.50 4.05 7.22
CA THR A 143 -16.24 4.93 6.09
C THR A 143 -14.78 5.36 6.16
N LEU A 144 -14.13 5.50 5.02
CA LEU A 144 -12.76 6.03 4.97
C LEU A 144 -12.74 7.53 5.30
N GLN A 145 -13.82 8.24 4.96
CA GLN A 145 -13.94 9.67 5.21
C GLN A 145 -13.80 9.98 6.71
N GLY A 146 -12.91 10.89 7.06
CA GLY A 146 -12.63 11.29 8.45
C GLY A 146 -11.79 10.30 9.26
N ARG A 147 -11.34 9.18 8.65
CA ARG A 147 -10.46 8.18 9.29
C ARG A 147 -9.16 7.94 8.54
N ALA A 148 -9.04 8.52 7.35
CA ALA A 148 -7.88 8.33 6.46
C ALA A 148 -6.61 9.01 6.97
N TYR A 149 -6.74 9.93 7.93
CA TYR A 149 -5.64 10.59 8.64
C TYR A 149 -6.08 10.99 10.04
N ALA A 150 -5.12 11.30 10.92
CA ALA A 150 -5.41 11.72 12.29
C ALA A 150 -6.13 13.08 12.34
N PRO A 151 -7.09 13.28 13.25
CA PRO A 151 -7.76 14.59 13.42
C PRO A 151 -6.78 15.75 13.61
N ILE A 152 -5.66 15.52 14.26
CA ILE A 152 -4.61 16.51 14.51
C ILE A 152 -4.02 17.10 13.21
N LEU A 153 -4.07 16.38 12.08
CA LEU A 153 -3.66 16.92 10.78
C LEU A 153 -4.53 18.13 10.38
N LYS A 154 -5.86 18.03 10.57
CA LYS A 154 -6.76 19.15 10.29
C LYS A 154 -6.49 20.37 11.15
N GLU A 155 -6.05 20.16 12.38
CA GLU A 155 -5.76 21.25 13.32
C GLU A 155 -4.42 21.91 13.02
N LYS A 156 -3.37 21.11 12.82
CA LYS A 156 -2.00 21.61 12.60
C LYS A 156 -1.73 22.00 11.14
N ARG A 157 -2.32 21.30 10.19
CA ARG A 157 -2.06 21.45 8.74
C ARG A 157 -3.37 21.30 7.93
N PRO A 158 -4.29 22.27 8.06
CA PRO A 158 -5.56 22.24 7.31
C PRO A 158 -5.37 22.24 5.78
N ASP A 159 -4.26 22.82 5.30
CA ASP A 159 -3.84 22.77 3.89
C ASP A 159 -3.59 21.34 3.42
N MET A 160 -2.90 20.54 4.21
CA MET A 160 -2.60 19.15 3.90
C MET A 160 -3.86 18.27 3.97
N ALA A 161 -4.71 18.49 4.99
CA ALA A 161 -5.97 17.78 5.08
C ALA A 161 -6.87 18.06 3.86
N PHE A 162 -6.94 19.32 3.41
CA PHE A 162 -7.66 19.71 2.19
C PHE A 162 -7.06 19.06 0.94
N LEU A 163 -5.72 19.00 0.83
CA LEU A 163 -5.05 18.34 -0.29
C LEU A 163 -5.36 16.84 -0.32
N TYR A 164 -5.32 16.16 0.84
CA TYR A 164 -5.67 14.73 0.92
C TYR A 164 -7.11 14.49 0.43
N ASP A 165 -8.06 15.26 0.97
CA ASP A 165 -9.48 15.15 0.60
C ASP A 165 -9.69 15.45 -0.91
N SER A 166 -8.92 16.39 -1.47
CA SER A 166 -8.95 16.73 -2.91
C SER A 166 -8.40 15.59 -3.78
N VAL A 167 -7.28 14.95 -3.38
CA VAL A 167 -6.72 13.78 -4.08
C VAL A 167 -7.72 12.63 -4.04
N MET A 168 -8.34 12.38 -2.89
CA MET A 168 -9.35 11.35 -2.74
C MET A 168 -10.58 11.59 -3.64
N ALA A 169 -11.00 12.84 -3.79
CA ALA A 169 -12.15 13.22 -4.62
C ALA A 169 -11.92 13.04 -6.13
N LEU A 170 -10.68 12.86 -6.58
CA LEU A 170 -10.37 12.55 -7.98
C LEU A 170 -10.67 11.10 -8.35
N ASN A 171 -10.91 10.23 -7.39
CA ASN A 171 -11.21 8.84 -7.67
C ASN A 171 -12.69 8.67 -8.08
N PRO A 172 -12.96 7.78 -9.07
CA PRO A 172 -14.34 7.43 -9.42
C PRO A 172 -15.03 6.68 -8.27
N PRO A 173 -16.36 6.58 -8.30
CA PRO A 173 -17.10 5.72 -7.39
C PRO A 173 -16.57 4.27 -7.45
N ARG A 174 -16.38 3.65 -6.28
CA ARG A 174 -15.83 2.29 -6.19
C ARG A 174 -16.81 1.26 -6.74
N THR A 175 -16.28 0.33 -7.51
CA THR A 175 -16.98 -0.88 -7.92
C THR A 175 -16.67 -2.04 -6.95
N GLN A 176 -17.61 -2.96 -6.80
CA GLN A 176 -17.36 -4.20 -6.07
C GLN A 176 -16.57 -5.16 -6.98
N PRO A 177 -15.55 -5.85 -6.44
CA PRO A 177 -14.83 -6.85 -7.22
C PRO A 177 -15.75 -8.01 -7.59
N THR A 178 -15.56 -8.56 -8.79
CA THR A 178 -16.26 -9.77 -9.24
C THR A 178 -15.34 -10.99 -9.17
N GLY A 179 -15.91 -12.16 -8.95
CA GLY A 179 -15.18 -13.42 -8.83
C GLY A 179 -14.45 -13.60 -7.49
N ASP A 180 -13.82 -14.75 -7.36
CA ASP A 180 -13.09 -15.12 -6.16
C ASP A 180 -11.64 -14.61 -6.21
N ARG A 181 -11.08 -14.36 -5.03
CA ARG A 181 -9.67 -14.05 -4.90
C ARG A 181 -8.82 -15.29 -5.18
N ASP A 182 -7.81 -15.16 -6.03
CA ASP A 182 -6.86 -16.24 -6.29
C ASP A 182 -6.01 -16.53 -5.03
N PRO A 183 -5.99 -17.79 -4.52
CA PRO A 183 -5.25 -18.15 -3.31
C PRO A 183 -3.73 -17.94 -3.41
N ARG A 184 -3.18 -17.83 -4.63
CA ARG A 184 -1.76 -17.53 -4.81
C ARG A 184 -1.38 -16.18 -4.20
N PHE A 185 -2.30 -15.21 -4.22
CA PHE A 185 -2.12 -13.84 -3.71
C PHE A 185 -2.51 -13.67 -2.24
N VAL A 186 -2.51 -14.77 -1.50
CA VAL A 186 -2.77 -14.78 -0.06
C VAL A 186 -1.51 -15.24 0.66
N ALA A 187 -1.06 -14.45 1.64
CA ALA A 187 0.02 -14.80 2.55
C ALA A 187 -0.58 -15.56 3.75
N THR A 188 -0.73 -16.87 3.58
CA THR A 188 -1.22 -17.76 4.64
C THR A 188 -0.20 -17.90 5.76
N THR A 189 -0.62 -18.38 6.93
CA THR A 189 0.26 -18.68 8.07
C THR A 189 1.49 -19.51 7.65
N GLU A 190 1.31 -20.51 6.76
CA GLU A 190 2.43 -21.32 6.27
C GLU A 190 3.42 -20.53 5.42
N LYS A 191 2.92 -19.67 4.51
CA LYS A 191 3.77 -18.80 3.68
C LYS A 191 4.50 -17.77 4.54
N LEU A 192 3.81 -17.15 5.50
CA LEU A 192 4.39 -16.17 6.41
C LEU A 192 5.55 -16.77 7.23
N ALA A 193 5.39 -17.99 7.75
CA ALA A 193 6.45 -18.68 8.50
C ALA A 193 7.71 -18.99 7.67
N LYS A 194 7.57 -19.08 6.34
CA LYS A 194 8.65 -19.32 5.37
C LYS A 194 9.10 -18.08 4.61
N TRP A 195 8.61 -16.91 5.02
CA TRP A 195 8.84 -15.65 4.32
C TRP A 195 10.31 -15.23 4.38
N THR A 196 10.90 -14.94 3.25
CA THR A 196 12.33 -14.58 3.13
C THR A 196 12.55 -13.15 2.63
N VAL A 197 11.49 -12.49 2.16
CA VAL A 197 11.61 -11.11 1.67
C VAL A 197 11.73 -10.16 2.85
N PRO A 198 12.78 -9.32 2.92
CA PRO A 198 12.87 -8.28 3.94
C PRO A 198 11.57 -7.46 3.98
N THR A 199 10.98 -7.32 5.16
CA THR A 199 9.67 -6.66 5.31
C THR A 199 9.70 -5.67 6.46
N LEU A 200 9.16 -4.48 6.20
CA LEU A 200 8.97 -3.42 7.18
C LEU A 200 7.49 -3.08 7.30
N PHE A 201 6.98 -3.05 8.53
CA PHE A 201 5.67 -2.48 8.84
C PHE A 201 5.84 -1.08 9.41
N ILE A 202 5.02 -0.13 8.93
CA ILE A 202 4.94 1.24 9.47
C ILE A 202 3.50 1.47 9.92
N ALA A 203 3.31 2.04 11.10
CA ALA A 203 2.00 2.35 11.66
C ALA A 203 1.97 3.77 12.23
N GLY A 204 0.89 4.51 11.94
CA GLY A 204 0.55 5.69 12.72
C GLY A 204 0.02 5.30 14.10
N ASP A 205 0.45 5.99 15.16
CA ASP A 205 0.02 5.65 16.53
C ASP A 205 -1.45 5.97 16.81
N LEU A 206 -2.08 6.78 15.96
CA LEU A 206 -3.48 7.16 15.98
C LEU A 206 -4.32 6.47 14.89
N ASP A 207 -3.78 5.46 14.20
CA ASP A 207 -4.53 4.73 13.17
C ASP A 207 -5.67 3.92 13.81
N VAL A 208 -6.91 4.27 13.43
CA VAL A 208 -8.13 3.60 13.88
C VAL A 208 -8.63 2.53 12.90
N ILE A 209 -8.01 2.40 11.74
CA ILE A 209 -8.34 1.42 10.68
C ILE A 209 -7.53 0.15 10.87
N PHE A 210 -6.21 0.29 10.97
CA PHE A 210 -5.27 -0.76 11.33
C PHE A 210 -4.43 -0.30 12.52
N PRO A 211 -4.95 -0.41 13.75
CA PRO A 211 -4.26 0.04 14.96
C PRO A 211 -2.84 -0.52 15.07
N PRO A 212 -1.90 0.26 15.64
CA PRO A 212 -0.48 -0.11 15.67
C PRO A 212 -0.19 -1.42 16.40
N ASP A 213 -0.97 -1.79 17.42
CA ASP A 213 -0.85 -3.07 18.13
C ASP A 213 -1.19 -4.27 17.24
N ILE A 214 -2.10 -4.10 16.28
CA ILE A 214 -2.43 -5.14 15.28
C ILE A 214 -1.31 -5.26 14.25
N LEU A 215 -0.76 -4.13 13.78
CA LEU A 215 0.34 -4.14 12.82
C LEU A 215 1.66 -4.63 13.43
N GLU A 216 1.92 -4.30 14.70
CA GLU A 216 3.04 -4.85 15.46
C GLU A 216 2.91 -6.38 15.58
N TYR A 217 1.71 -6.88 15.91
CA TYR A 217 1.47 -8.32 15.90
C TYR A 217 1.67 -8.93 14.51
N ALA A 218 1.17 -8.28 13.44
CA ALA A 218 1.37 -8.74 12.07
C ALA A 218 2.86 -8.88 11.72
N SER A 219 3.71 -7.95 12.16
CA SER A 219 5.15 -8.00 11.93
C SER A 219 5.80 -9.22 12.58
N THR A 220 5.32 -9.68 13.73
CA THR A 220 5.86 -10.87 14.42
C THR A 220 5.62 -12.18 13.67
N LEU A 221 4.69 -12.20 12.72
CA LEU A 221 4.36 -13.39 11.91
C LEU A 221 5.37 -13.62 10.77
N ILE A 222 6.20 -12.63 10.47
CA ILE A 222 7.22 -12.70 9.41
C ILE A 222 8.60 -12.73 10.05
N PRO A 223 9.42 -13.77 9.83
CA PRO A 223 10.76 -13.84 10.39
C PRO A 223 11.63 -12.65 10.00
N GLY A 224 12.17 -11.95 10.99
CA GLY A 224 13.05 -10.79 10.75
C GLY A 224 12.37 -9.52 10.25
N ALA A 225 11.04 -9.47 10.20
CA ALA A 225 10.36 -8.23 9.85
C ALA A 225 10.62 -7.12 10.89
N GLN A 226 10.69 -5.90 10.39
CA GLN A 226 10.86 -4.69 11.20
C GLN A 226 9.50 -4.03 11.42
N PHE A 227 9.37 -3.31 12.53
CA PHE A 227 8.19 -2.52 12.86
C PHE A 227 8.60 -1.10 13.29
N ALA A 228 7.95 -0.09 12.73
CA ALA A 228 8.12 1.30 13.10
C ALA A 228 6.76 1.95 13.38
N LYS A 229 6.67 2.65 14.52
CA LYS A 229 5.48 3.42 14.89
C LYS A 229 5.80 4.92 14.82
N VAL A 230 4.96 5.69 14.13
CA VAL A 230 5.14 7.13 13.95
C VAL A 230 4.11 7.89 14.81
N PRO A 231 4.56 8.77 15.69
CA PRO A 231 3.66 9.50 16.59
C PRO A 231 2.82 10.54 15.84
N ASP A 232 1.69 10.91 16.41
CA ASP A 232 0.75 11.95 15.91
C ASP A 232 0.19 11.66 14.48
N CYS A 233 0.37 10.45 13.94
CA CYS A 233 -0.11 10.04 12.63
C CYS A 233 -1.26 9.05 12.71
N GLY A 234 -2.22 9.18 11.78
CA GLY A 234 -3.32 8.24 11.58
C GLY A 234 -2.99 7.21 10.51
N HIS A 235 -3.99 6.94 9.64
CA HIS A 235 -3.94 5.91 8.61
C HIS A 235 -3.15 6.28 7.36
N SER A 236 -2.45 7.40 7.33
CA SER A 236 -1.70 7.85 6.15
C SER A 236 -0.36 8.49 6.54
N VAL A 237 0.48 7.72 7.27
CA VAL A 237 1.79 8.19 7.75
C VAL A 237 2.62 8.82 6.63
N TYR A 238 2.61 8.23 5.43
CA TYR A 238 3.34 8.73 4.25
C TYR A 238 2.94 10.17 3.85
N PHE A 239 1.71 10.57 4.21
CA PHE A 239 1.14 11.87 3.89
C PHE A 239 1.21 12.83 5.09
N GLU A 240 0.98 12.32 6.29
CA GLU A 240 0.89 13.09 7.54
C GLU A 240 2.26 13.52 8.05
N ASP A 241 3.26 12.61 8.02
CA ASP A 241 4.67 12.87 8.34
C ASP A 241 5.59 12.24 7.28
N ALA A 242 5.66 12.90 6.13
CA ALA A 242 6.47 12.41 5.01
C ALA A 242 7.98 12.39 5.33
N GLU A 243 8.47 13.25 6.21
CA GLU A 243 9.89 13.27 6.61
C GLU A 243 10.24 12.00 7.38
N ALA A 244 9.47 11.66 8.41
CA ALA A 244 9.65 10.43 9.17
C ALA A 244 9.48 9.20 8.28
N PHE A 245 8.43 9.17 7.46
CA PHE A 245 8.16 8.07 6.53
C PHE A 245 9.33 7.84 5.57
N ASN A 246 9.77 8.88 4.88
CA ASN A 246 10.84 8.80 3.88
C ASN A 246 12.16 8.34 4.52
N ARG A 247 12.50 8.84 5.71
CA ARG A 247 13.70 8.42 6.44
C ARG A 247 13.63 6.93 6.79
N ILE A 248 12.53 6.47 7.40
CA ILE A 248 12.33 5.07 7.80
C ILE A 248 12.43 4.13 6.59
N VAL A 249 11.75 4.46 5.48
CA VAL A 249 11.78 3.66 4.25
C VAL A 249 13.17 3.65 3.63
N ASN A 250 13.86 4.79 3.59
CA ASN A 250 15.22 4.87 3.03
C ASN A 250 16.24 4.06 3.86
N GLU A 251 16.16 4.09 5.18
CA GLU A 251 17.01 3.29 6.07
C GLU A 251 16.76 1.78 5.85
N PHE A 252 15.49 1.37 5.73
CA PHE A 252 15.11 0.00 5.45
C PHE A 252 15.64 -0.49 4.10
N ILE A 253 15.41 0.27 3.02
CA ILE A 253 15.87 -0.08 1.66
C ILE A 253 17.39 -0.21 1.63
N ALA A 254 18.13 0.71 2.26
CA ALA A 254 19.57 0.66 2.34
C ALA A 254 20.09 -0.60 3.07
N GLY A 255 19.31 -1.13 4.00
CA GLY A 255 19.63 -2.38 4.71
C GLY A 255 19.29 -3.66 3.96
N CYS A 256 18.55 -3.58 2.83
CA CYS A 256 18.20 -4.73 1.98
C CYS A 256 19.23 -5.01 0.86
N ALA A 257 20.26 -4.23 0.74
CA ALA A 257 21.29 -4.31 -0.32
C ALA A 257 22.32 -5.41 -0.05
#